data_afe5ff07ca407b065d57326cf796db94
#
_entry.id   afe5ff07ca407b065d57326cf796db94
#
_cell.length_a   1.000
_cell.length_b   1.000
_cell.length_c   1.000
_cell.angle_alpha   90.00
_cell.angle_beta   90.00
_cell.angle_gamma   90.00
#
_symmetry.space_group_name_H-M   'P 1'
#
loop_
_entity.id
_entity.type
_entity.pdbx_description
1 polymer ?
#
loop_
_entity_poly.entity_id
_entity_poly.type
_entity_poly.pdbx_seq_one_letter_code
_entity_poly.pdbx_strand_id
1 'polypeptide(L)'
;MQDGVGARVGFVGLRAHADFIRVTIRVVEGEGSDTLAGRALRLVVAYCLEWLPDLPLRLRVAPEDISTRFVAEAAGMVHVPELDHTVDGDAWEVLELPYVRITDKVPARAREAMLRMWVEVNDAGGAVGFAPGASEGEVARVLDGYIARLGDGGVRCVALNSPLGDLLGFGFVVRPTGATVAHTANLERIMTDPGRRGTNHGALLMAGLHRAAREAGVELVTLDYRGGTGLGEFYTRYGYTEVGRVPGGVRVAPGDDRDGVIMARSL
;
A
#
# COMPACT_ATOMS: atom_id res chain seq x y z
N MET A 1 -7.84 12.61 17.82
CA MET A 1 -6.40 12.84 18.00
C MET A 1 -6.14 13.41 19.39
N GLN A 2 -5.09 12.99 20.04
CA GLN A 2 -4.68 13.50 21.36
C GLN A 2 -3.19 13.82 21.30
N ASP A 3 -2.76 14.85 22.02
CA ASP A 3 -1.34 15.11 22.24
C ASP A 3 -0.74 14.11 23.25
N GLY A 4 0.58 14.21 23.48
CA GLY A 4 1.28 13.35 24.44
C GLY A 4 0.86 13.52 25.92
N VAL A 5 0.00 14.49 26.21
CA VAL A 5 -0.54 14.80 27.56
C VAL A 5 -2.02 14.38 27.66
N GLY A 6 -2.62 13.89 26.56
CA GLY A 6 -4.00 13.43 26.52
C GLY A 6 -5.05 14.49 26.14
N ALA A 7 -4.64 15.72 25.80
CA ALA A 7 -5.55 16.73 25.27
C ALA A 7 -6.00 16.37 23.83
N ARG A 8 -7.25 16.68 23.49
CA ARG A 8 -7.78 16.49 22.14
C ARG A 8 -7.30 17.62 21.26
N VAL A 9 -6.53 17.28 20.21
CA VAL A 9 -5.98 18.24 19.24
C VAL A 9 -6.72 18.24 17.89
N GLY A 10 -7.72 17.39 17.74
CA GLY A 10 -8.55 17.33 16.52
C GLY A 10 -9.24 16.00 16.33
N PHE A 11 -9.87 15.82 15.16
CA PHE A 11 -10.51 14.57 14.77
C PHE A 11 -10.39 14.31 13.25
N VAL A 12 -10.47 13.04 12.86
CA VAL A 12 -10.77 12.60 11.50
C VAL A 12 -12.14 11.94 11.55
N GLY A 13 -13.09 12.48 10.80
CA GLY A 13 -14.46 11.98 10.70
C GLY A 13 -14.68 11.23 9.40
N LEU A 14 -15.47 10.16 9.46
CA LEU A 14 -15.96 9.41 8.30
C LEU A 14 -17.48 9.50 8.24
N ARG A 15 -18.02 9.83 7.08
CA ARG A 15 -19.48 9.85 6.84
C ARG A 15 -19.79 9.08 5.57
N ALA A 16 -20.55 8.00 5.72
CA ALA A 16 -21.01 7.21 4.59
C ALA A 16 -22.11 7.97 3.81
N HIS A 17 -21.99 7.95 2.49
CA HIS A 17 -22.98 8.31 1.50
C HIS A 17 -23.34 7.06 0.68
N ALA A 18 -24.29 7.16 -0.24
CA ALA A 18 -24.72 6.01 -1.02
C ALA A 18 -23.60 5.39 -1.88
N ASP A 19 -22.70 6.22 -2.41
CA ASP A 19 -21.70 5.86 -3.43
C ASP A 19 -20.26 6.23 -3.03
N PHE A 20 -20.06 6.85 -1.86
CA PHE A 20 -18.72 7.19 -1.34
C PHE A 20 -18.72 7.41 0.17
N ILE A 21 -17.53 7.42 0.77
CA ILE A 21 -17.31 7.81 2.16
C ILE A 21 -16.61 9.17 2.16
N ARG A 22 -17.24 10.17 2.81
CA ARG A 22 -16.60 11.47 3.01
C ARG A 22 -15.65 11.40 4.20
N VAL A 23 -14.42 11.83 3.95
CA VAL A 23 -13.43 12.09 5.00
C VAL A 23 -13.49 13.57 5.39
N THR A 24 -13.41 13.86 6.67
CA THR A 24 -13.29 15.22 7.21
C THR A 24 -12.14 15.25 8.19
N ILE A 25 -11.27 16.25 8.07
CA ILE A 25 -10.15 16.46 8.99
C ILE A 25 -10.39 17.79 9.67
N ARG A 26 -10.26 17.82 10.99
CA ARG A 26 -10.21 19.06 11.78
C ARG A 26 -9.13 18.92 12.82
N VAL A 27 -8.25 19.89 12.88
CA VAL A 27 -7.16 19.98 13.87
C VAL A 27 -7.27 21.30 14.57
N VAL A 28 -7.04 21.32 15.88
CA VAL A 28 -6.92 22.56 16.65
C VAL A 28 -5.61 23.22 16.19
N GLU A 29 -5.68 24.50 15.84
CA GLU A 29 -4.51 25.27 15.42
C GLU A 29 -3.44 25.26 16.51
N GLY A 30 -2.20 24.99 16.11
CA GLY A 30 -1.05 24.94 17.00
C GLY A 30 0.19 24.40 16.30
N GLU A 31 1.31 24.51 16.97
CA GLU A 31 2.58 23.98 16.43
C GLU A 31 2.50 22.46 16.23
N GLY A 32 2.83 22.00 15.03
CA GLY A 32 2.78 20.56 14.66
C GLY A 32 1.40 20.03 14.27
N SER A 33 0.36 20.89 14.15
CA SER A 33 -0.99 20.49 13.74
C SER A 33 -1.04 19.69 12.45
N ASP A 34 -0.33 20.12 11.41
CA ASP A 34 -0.26 19.44 10.11
C ASP A 34 0.39 18.05 10.21
N THR A 35 1.41 17.92 11.06
CA THR A 35 2.06 16.62 11.31
C THR A 35 1.10 15.64 11.98
N LEU A 36 0.32 16.10 12.96
CA LEU A 36 -0.70 15.27 13.65
C LEU A 36 -1.85 14.90 12.70
N ALA A 37 -2.33 15.87 11.91
CA ALA A 37 -3.35 15.64 10.89
C ALA A 37 -2.90 14.59 9.88
N GLY A 38 -1.69 14.72 9.34
CA GLY A 38 -1.12 13.78 8.38
C GLY A 38 -0.96 12.38 8.94
N ARG A 39 -0.47 12.24 10.18
CA ARG A 39 -0.36 10.92 10.84
C ARG A 39 -1.72 10.28 11.06
N ALA A 40 -2.69 11.04 11.56
CA ALA A 40 -4.05 10.55 11.79
C ALA A 40 -4.72 10.13 10.48
N LEU A 41 -4.63 10.95 9.43
CA LEU A 41 -5.21 10.62 8.14
C LEU A 41 -4.60 9.35 7.54
N ARG A 42 -3.27 9.20 7.55
CA ARG A 42 -2.58 7.99 7.05
C ARG A 42 -3.08 6.72 7.74
N LEU A 43 -3.29 6.76 9.04
CA LEU A 43 -3.84 5.62 9.79
C LEU A 43 -5.28 5.32 9.40
N VAL A 44 -6.12 6.35 9.30
CA VAL A 44 -7.55 6.19 8.97
C VAL A 44 -7.73 5.66 7.55
N VAL A 45 -7.02 6.20 6.54
CA VAL A 45 -7.17 5.72 5.16
C VAL A 45 -6.69 4.28 4.99
N ALA A 46 -5.61 3.88 5.66
CA ALA A 46 -5.15 2.50 5.65
C ALA A 46 -6.16 1.56 6.32
N TYR A 47 -6.71 1.96 7.47
CA TYR A 47 -7.79 1.23 8.15
C TYR A 47 -9.02 1.07 7.26
N CYS A 48 -9.44 2.14 6.57
CA CYS A 48 -10.58 2.07 5.67
C CYS A 48 -10.37 1.07 4.52
N LEU A 49 -9.20 1.06 3.88
CA LEU A 49 -8.88 0.09 2.83
C LEU A 49 -8.84 -1.35 3.34
N GLU A 50 -8.40 -1.55 4.57
CA GLU A 50 -8.26 -2.89 5.16
C GLU A 50 -9.62 -3.47 5.63
N TRP A 51 -10.55 -2.63 6.14
CA TRP A 51 -11.71 -3.09 6.90
C TRP A 51 -13.07 -2.62 6.42
N LEU A 52 -13.15 -1.54 5.61
CA LEU A 52 -14.43 -1.01 5.15
C LEU A 52 -14.76 -1.48 3.73
N PRO A 53 -16.06 -1.40 3.33
CA PRO A 53 -16.47 -1.74 1.97
C PRO A 53 -15.76 -0.89 0.91
N ASP A 54 -15.74 -1.40 -0.32
CA ASP A 54 -15.10 -0.79 -1.50
C ASP A 54 -15.81 0.47 -2.00
N LEU A 55 -16.06 1.41 -1.12
CA LEU A 55 -16.55 2.73 -1.46
C LEU A 55 -15.39 3.72 -1.54
N PRO A 56 -15.34 4.58 -2.58
CA PRO A 56 -14.33 5.62 -2.68
C PRO A 56 -14.31 6.50 -1.42
N LEU A 57 -13.11 6.77 -0.89
CA LEU A 57 -12.93 7.74 0.17
C LEU A 57 -12.60 9.09 -0.44
N ARG A 58 -13.42 10.11 -0.17
CA ARG A 58 -13.31 11.46 -0.72
C ARG A 58 -13.12 12.51 0.35
N LEU A 59 -12.18 13.41 0.12
CA LEU A 59 -11.96 14.63 0.89
C LEU A 59 -12.22 15.83 -0.01
N ARG A 60 -13.01 16.81 0.47
CA ARG A 60 -13.16 18.10 -0.17
C ARG A 60 -12.23 19.11 0.45
N VAL A 61 -11.55 19.88 -0.38
CA VAL A 61 -10.59 20.90 0.03
C VAL A 61 -10.90 22.18 -0.72
N ALA A 62 -10.90 23.32 -0.02
CA ALA A 62 -10.97 24.61 -0.70
C ALA A 62 -9.66 24.86 -1.47
N PRO A 63 -9.69 25.45 -2.67
CA PRO A 63 -8.49 25.64 -3.49
C PRO A 63 -7.36 26.39 -2.79
N GLU A 64 -7.69 27.28 -1.86
CA GLU A 64 -6.75 28.08 -1.05
C GLU A 64 -6.21 27.32 0.16
N ASP A 65 -6.80 26.19 0.57
CA ASP A 65 -6.37 25.38 1.72
C ASP A 65 -5.21 24.43 1.33
N ILE A 66 -4.05 25.02 1.06
CA ILE A 66 -2.84 24.29 0.66
C ILE A 66 -2.40 23.29 1.73
N SER A 67 -2.59 23.61 3.00
CA SER A 67 -2.18 22.74 4.12
C SER A 67 -2.98 21.43 4.14
N THR A 68 -4.31 21.49 4.10
CA THR A 68 -5.15 20.29 4.04
C THR A 68 -4.88 19.48 2.77
N ARG A 69 -4.68 20.13 1.62
CA ARG A 69 -4.31 19.46 0.38
C ARG A 69 -3.00 18.70 0.51
N PHE A 70 -1.95 19.33 1.02
CA PHE A 70 -0.66 18.69 1.23
C PHE A 70 -0.75 17.47 2.16
N VAL A 71 -1.48 17.58 3.26
CA VAL A 71 -1.73 16.48 4.20
C VAL A 71 -2.46 15.32 3.53
N ALA A 72 -3.46 15.60 2.70
CA ALA A 72 -4.22 14.59 1.98
C ALA A 72 -3.37 13.86 0.93
N GLU A 73 -2.61 14.60 0.13
CA GLU A 73 -1.69 14.04 -0.88
C GLU A 73 -0.58 13.19 -0.22
N ALA A 74 -0.04 13.64 0.91
CA ALA A 74 0.93 12.87 1.70
C ALA A 74 0.33 11.61 2.32
N ALA A 75 -1.00 11.54 2.48
CA ALA A 75 -1.71 10.33 2.91
C ALA A 75 -2.07 9.40 1.72
N GLY A 76 -1.75 9.79 0.50
CA GLY A 76 -1.93 9.01 -0.72
C GLY A 76 -3.17 9.39 -1.52
N MET A 77 -3.94 10.41 -1.11
CA MET A 77 -5.11 10.86 -1.88
C MET A 77 -4.66 11.58 -3.17
N VAL A 78 -5.47 11.47 -4.19
CA VAL A 78 -5.20 12.02 -5.54
C VAL A 78 -6.32 12.98 -5.91
N HIS A 79 -5.98 14.16 -6.41
CA HIS A 79 -6.97 15.10 -6.92
C HIS A 79 -7.67 14.52 -8.17
N VAL A 80 -9.00 14.62 -8.21
CA VAL A 80 -9.86 14.13 -9.31
C VAL A 80 -10.67 15.30 -9.85
N PRO A 81 -10.16 16.05 -10.84
CA PRO A 81 -10.77 17.27 -11.35
C PRO A 81 -12.22 17.11 -11.81
N GLU A 82 -12.58 15.92 -12.31
CA GLU A 82 -13.93 15.61 -12.77
C GLU A 82 -14.98 15.59 -11.64
N LEU A 83 -14.52 15.55 -10.38
CA LEU A 83 -15.36 15.58 -9.19
C LEU A 83 -15.42 16.97 -8.53
N ASP A 84 -14.67 17.94 -9.03
CA ASP A 84 -14.67 19.30 -8.51
C ASP A 84 -16.05 19.94 -8.72
N HIS A 85 -16.48 20.73 -7.76
CA HIS A 85 -17.82 21.33 -7.80
C HIS A 85 -17.89 22.60 -6.96
N THR A 86 -19.00 23.35 -7.17
CA THR A 86 -19.29 24.56 -6.39
C THR A 86 -20.50 24.31 -5.49
N VAL A 87 -20.41 24.77 -4.24
CA VAL A 87 -21.53 24.73 -3.26
C VAL A 87 -21.69 26.13 -2.66
N ASP A 88 -22.86 26.69 -2.78
CA ASP A 88 -23.20 28.03 -2.26
C ASP A 88 -22.25 29.15 -2.74
N GLY A 89 -21.65 28.99 -3.91
CA GLY A 89 -20.67 29.92 -4.50
C GLY A 89 -19.21 29.61 -4.19
N ASP A 90 -18.93 28.72 -3.28
CA ASP A 90 -17.58 28.28 -2.92
C ASP A 90 -17.12 27.11 -3.81
N ALA A 91 -15.93 27.21 -4.37
CA ALA A 91 -15.29 26.16 -5.14
C ALA A 91 -14.69 25.08 -4.22
N TRP A 92 -14.82 23.82 -4.63
CA TRP A 92 -14.26 22.67 -3.90
C TRP A 92 -13.52 21.75 -4.85
N GLU A 93 -12.29 21.48 -4.54
CA GLU A 93 -11.50 20.40 -5.13
C GLU A 93 -11.77 19.09 -4.41
N VAL A 94 -11.80 17.98 -5.14
CA VAL A 94 -12.05 16.66 -4.57
C VAL A 94 -10.82 15.79 -4.71
N LEU A 95 -10.28 15.35 -3.57
CA LEU A 95 -9.25 14.33 -3.54
C LEU A 95 -9.90 12.98 -3.18
N GLU A 96 -9.52 11.95 -3.93
CA GLU A 96 -10.02 10.59 -3.73
C GLU A 96 -8.85 9.65 -3.39
N LEU A 97 -9.10 8.70 -2.49
CA LEU A 97 -8.09 7.70 -2.12
C LEU A 97 -7.93 6.68 -3.25
N PRO A 98 -6.70 6.23 -3.56
CA PRO A 98 -6.46 5.06 -4.38
C PRO A 98 -7.26 3.85 -3.93
N TYR A 99 -7.69 3.03 -4.85
CA TYR A 99 -8.43 1.82 -4.56
C TYR A 99 -7.59 0.56 -4.78
N VAL A 100 -7.92 -0.47 -4.02
CA VAL A 100 -7.30 -1.78 -4.12
C VAL A 100 -8.15 -2.68 -5.02
N ARG A 101 -7.53 -3.29 -6.01
CA ARG A 101 -8.12 -4.37 -6.81
C ARG A 101 -7.47 -5.70 -6.42
N ILE A 102 -8.27 -6.60 -5.88
CA ILE A 102 -7.88 -7.99 -5.64
C ILE A 102 -8.38 -8.79 -6.84
N THR A 103 -7.50 -9.50 -7.53
CA THR A 103 -7.85 -10.18 -8.76
C THR A 103 -7.14 -11.52 -8.93
N ASP A 104 -7.82 -12.43 -9.57
CA ASP A 104 -7.32 -13.71 -10.08
C ASP A 104 -7.02 -13.67 -11.59
N LYS A 105 -7.16 -12.49 -12.23
CA LYS A 105 -6.89 -12.27 -13.65
C LYS A 105 -6.20 -10.93 -13.88
N VAL A 106 -5.11 -10.95 -14.61
CA VAL A 106 -4.36 -9.76 -14.99
C VAL A 106 -4.48 -9.55 -16.51
N PRO A 107 -5.20 -8.49 -16.95
CA PRO A 107 -5.26 -8.14 -18.39
C PRO A 107 -3.88 -7.74 -18.93
N ALA A 108 -3.67 -7.87 -20.23
CA ALA A 108 -2.39 -7.57 -20.88
C ALA A 108 -1.85 -6.17 -20.56
N ARG A 109 -2.71 -5.13 -20.60
CA ARG A 109 -2.32 -3.76 -20.24
C ARG A 109 -1.85 -3.64 -18.79
N ALA A 110 -2.51 -4.32 -17.86
CA ALA A 110 -2.09 -4.33 -16.46
C ALA A 110 -0.76 -5.08 -16.28
N ARG A 111 -0.58 -6.21 -16.99
CA ARG A 111 0.70 -6.94 -17.01
C ARG A 111 1.87 -6.05 -17.47
N GLU A 112 1.67 -5.29 -18.56
CA GLU A 112 2.70 -4.36 -19.06
C GLU A 112 3.04 -3.27 -18.04
N ALA A 113 2.04 -2.70 -17.37
CA ALA A 113 2.25 -1.70 -16.32
C ALA A 113 3.00 -2.29 -15.11
N MET A 114 2.65 -3.53 -14.70
CA MET A 114 3.33 -4.26 -13.62
C MET A 114 4.79 -4.57 -13.99
N LEU A 115 5.04 -5.00 -15.22
CA LEU A 115 6.40 -5.29 -15.70
C LEU A 115 7.28 -4.05 -15.68
N ARG A 116 6.81 -2.93 -16.25
CA ARG A 116 7.53 -1.65 -16.21
C ARG A 116 7.85 -1.23 -14.79
N MET A 117 6.85 -1.23 -13.90
CA MET A 117 7.05 -0.86 -12.49
C MET A 117 8.08 -1.76 -11.81
N TRP A 118 8.05 -3.08 -12.06
CA TRP A 118 9.01 -4.00 -11.44
C TRP A 118 10.44 -3.73 -11.88
N VAL A 119 10.64 -3.48 -13.18
CA VAL A 119 11.95 -3.09 -13.73
C VAL A 119 12.43 -1.78 -13.09
N GLU A 120 11.59 -0.74 -13.07
CA GLU A 120 11.90 0.56 -12.47
C GLU A 120 12.25 0.45 -10.97
N VAL A 121 11.49 -0.36 -10.22
CA VAL A 121 11.78 -0.60 -8.79
C VAL A 121 13.10 -1.33 -8.62
N ASN A 122 13.41 -2.33 -9.47
CA ASN A 122 14.67 -3.05 -9.43
C ASN A 122 15.86 -2.13 -9.74
N ASP A 123 15.75 -1.30 -10.77
CA ASP A 123 16.78 -0.34 -11.18
C ASP A 123 16.99 0.77 -10.11
N ALA A 124 15.94 1.12 -9.38
CA ALA A 124 16.01 2.01 -8.22
C ALA A 124 16.61 1.33 -6.96
N GLY A 125 17.11 0.10 -7.07
CA GLY A 125 17.73 -0.66 -5.97
C GLY A 125 16.73 -1.34 -5.03
N GLY A 126 15.48 -1.51 -5.44
CA GLY A 126 14.46 -2.21 -4.66
C GLY A 126 14.80 -3.69 -4.45
N ALA A 127 14.44 -4.22 -3.28
CA ALA A 127 14.66 -5.63 -2.91
C ALA A 127 13.47 -6.50 -3.35
N VAL A 128 13.25 -6.61 -4.66
CA VAL A 128 12.07 -7.26 -5.24
C VAL A 128 12.38 -8.57 -5.97
N GLY A 129 13.47 -9.24 -5.54
CA GLY A 129 13.82 -10.59 -5.96
C GLY A 129 14.84 -10.66 -7.10
N PHE A 130 15.41 -9.54 -7.51
CA PHE A 130 16.48 -9.49 -8.50
C PHE A 130 17.69 -8.71 -8.00
N ALA A 131 18.86 -9.02 -8.52
CA ALA A 131 20.02 -8.18 -8.43
C ALA A 131 19.88 -6.98 -9.39
N PRO A 132 20.55 -5.83 -9.12
CA PRO A 132 20.57 -4.72 -10.07
C PRO A 132 21.03 -5.15 -11.46
N GLY A 133 20.38 -4.66 -12.52
CA GLY A 133 20.72 -4.97 -13.91
C GLY A 133 20.06 -6.25 -14.44
N ALA A 134 19.11 -6.85 -13.73
CA ALA A 134 18.30 -7.93 -14.29
C ALA A 134 17.55 -7.44 -15.54
N SER A 135 17.56 -8.25 -16.59
CA SER A 135 16.90 -7.91 -17.86
C SER A 135 15.37 -7.91 -17.72
N GLU A 136 14.70 -7.09 -18.52
CA GLU A 136 13.23 -7.09 -18.59
C GLU A 136 12.66 -8.48 -18.86
N GLY A 137 13.33 -9.28 -19.71
CA GLY A 137 12.91 -10.65 -19.99
C GLY A 137 13.02 -11.61 -18.81
N GLU A 138 13.95 -11.40 -17.88
CA GLU A 138 14.03 -12.18 -16.64
C GLU A 138 12.89 -11.80 -15.68
N VAL A 139 12.62 -10.50 -15.54
CA VAL A 139 11.51 -10.00 -14.73
C VAL A 139 10.18 -10.48 -15.29
N ALA A 140 9.99 -10.39 -16.62
CA ALA A 140 8.78 -10.85 -17.32
C ALA A 140 8.49 -12.33 -17.05
N ARG A 141 9.50 -13.21 -17.16
CA ARG A 141 9.31 -14.65 -16.90
C ARG A 141 8.83 -14.92 -15.47
N VAL A 142 9.34 -14.20 -14.48
CA VAL A 142 8.91 -14.37 -13.09
C VAL A 142 7.48 -13.81 -12.91
N LEU A 143 7.17 -12.64 -13.45
CA LEU A 143 5.82 -12.06 -13.42
C LEU A 143 4.81 -13.01 -14.07
N ASP A 144 5.12 -13.57 -15.25
CA ASP A 144 4.27 -14.52 -15.95
C ASP A 144 4.05 -15.80 -15.14
N GLY A 145 5.05 -16.24 -14.37
CA GLY A 145 4.93 -17.35 -13.43
C GLY A 145 3.92 -17.08 -12.30
N TYR A 146 3.83 -15.84 -11.78
CA TYR A 146 2.77 -15.47 -10.82
C TYR A 146 1.41 -15.41 -11.52
N ILE A 147 1.33 -14.78 -12.69
CA ILE A 147 0.08 -14.63 -13.45
C ILE A 147 -0.50 -16.00 -13.84
N ALA A 148 0.32 -16.95 -14.23
CA ALA A 148 -0.11 -18.29 -14.59
C ALA A 148 -0.71 -19.09 -13.42
N ARG A 149 -0.39 -18.72 -12.17
CA ARG A 149 -0.90 -19.34 -10.95
C ARG A 149 -2.13 -18.63 -10.37
N LEU A 150 -2.57 -17.52 -11.00
CA LEU A 150 -3.82 -16.87 -10.62
C LEU A 150 -5.01 -17.77 -11.02
N GLY A 151 -6.05 -17.75 -10.21
CA GLY A 151 -7.30 -18.46 -10.50
C GLY A 151 -7.40 -19.88 -9.97
N ASP A 152 -6.31 -20.48 -9.48
CA ASP A 152 -6.34 -21.78 -8.79
C ASP A 152 -6.56 -21.67 -7.26
N GLY A 153 -6.69 -20.43 -6.76
CA GLY A 153 -6.83 -20.11 -5.34
C GLY A 153 -5.51 -20.09 -4.56
N GLY A 154 -4.39 -20.48 -5.18
CA GLY A 154 -3.07 -20.47 -4.55
C GLY A 154 -2.38 -19.11 -4.57
N VAL A 155 -2.70 -18.28 -5.57
CA VAL A 155 -2.13 -16.93 -5.73
C VAL A 155 -3.24 -15.91 -5.96
N ARG A 156 -3.15 -14.77 -5.29
CA ARG A 156 -3.97 -13.57 -5.57
C ARG A 156 -3.06 -12.39 -5.87
N CYS A 157 -3.41 -11.65 -6.91
CA CYS A 157 -2.77 -10.38 -7.21
C CYS A 157 -3.54 -9.25 -6.53
N VAL A 158 -2.81 -8.36 -5.86
CA VAL A 158 -3.33 -7.15 -5.24
C VAL A 158 -2.68 -5.96 -5.92
N ALA A 159 -3.46 -5.12 -6.57
CA ALA A 159 -3.02 -3.90 -7.25
C ALA A 159 -3.63 -2.67 -6.57
N LEU A 160 -2.79 -1.70 -6.26
CA LEU A 160 -3.19 -0.36 -5.85
C LEU A 160 -3.25 0.53 -7.08
N ASN A 161 -4.42 1.12 -7.35
CA ASN A 161 -4.63 1.98 -8.51
C ASN A 161 -5.07 3.38 -8.08
N SER A 162 -4.62 4.40 -8.79
CA SER A 162 -5.17 5.75 -8.62
C SER A 162 -6.63 5.81 -9.08
N PRO A 163 -7.42 6.80 -8.61
CA PRO A 163 -8.75 7.06 -9.16
C PRO A 163 -8.76 7.30 -10.67
N LEU A 164 -7.64 7.77 -11.23
CA LEU A 164 -7.45 8.02 -12.66
C LEU A 164 -7.02 6.78 -13.45
N GLY A 165 -6.83 5.62 -12.77
CA GLY A 165 -6.53 4.34 -13.39
C GLY A 165 -5.06 3.98 -13.49
N ASP A 166 -4.14 4.81 -12.97
CA ASP A 166 -2.71 4.49 -12.96
C ASP A 166 -2.41 3.40 -11.92
N LEU A 167 -1.50 2.49 -12.25
CA LEU A 167 -0.96 1.54 -11.29
C LEU A 167 0.02 2.26 -10.35
N LEU A 168 -0.25 2.22 -9.04
CA LEU A 168 0.58 2.84 -7.99
C LEU A 168 1.42 1.82 -7.21
N GLY A 169 1.07 0.55 -7.30
CA GLY A 169 1.78 -0.54 -6.66
C GLY A 169 1.08 -1.87 -6.83
N PHE A 170 1.79 -2.95 -6.56
CA PHE A 170 1.19 -4.28 -6.53
C PHE A 170 2.00 -5.24 -5.65
N GLY A 171 1.38 -6.38 -5.34
CA GLY A 171 2.00 -7.49 -4.64
C GLY A 171 1.15 -8.74 -4.75
N PHE A 172 1.65 -9.84 -4.25
CA PHE A 172 0.97 -11.12 -4.32
C PHE A 172 0.75 -11.72 -2.92
N VAL A 173 -0.41 -12.32 -2.73
CA VAL A 173 -0.71 -13.23 -1.61
C VAL A 173 -0.54 -14.64 -2.15
N VAL A 174 0.43 -15.37 -1.63
CA VAL A 174 0.78 -16.73 -2.08
C VAL A 174 0.49 -17.71 -0.96
N ARG A 175 -0.44 -18.62 -1.20
CA ARG A 175 -0.83 -19.67 -0.24
C ARG A 175 0.00 -20.92 -0.49
N PRO A 176 0.57 -21.53 0.56
CA PRO A 176 1.24 -22.82 0.42
C PRO A 176 0.21 -23.93 0.18
N THR A 177 0.67 -25.01 -0.43
CA THR A 177 -0.13 -26.22 -0.60
C THR A 177 -0.02 -27.10 0.65
N GLY A 178 -1.14 -27.64 1.12
CA GLY A 178 -1.20 -28.56 2.25
C GLY A 178 -2.17 -28.13 3.37
N ALA A 179 -2.90 -29.06 3.92
CA ALA A 179 -3.95 -28.81 4.90
C ALA A 179 -3.41 -28.18 6.21
N THR A 180 -2.22 -28.56 6.65
CA THR A 180 -1.61 -28.08 7.89
C THR A 180 -1.13 -26.65 7.85
N VAL A 181 -0.98 -26.09 6.65
CA VAL A 181 -0.53 -24.70 6.39
C VAL A 181 -1.59 -23.86 5.68
N ALA A 182 -2.80 -24.36 5.50
CA ALA A 182 -3.87 -23.70 4.75
C ALA A 182 -4.32 -22.35 5.36
N HIS A 183 -4.07 -22.14 6.66
CA HIS A 183 -4.34 -20.89 7.38
C HIS A 183 -3.25 -19.84 7.20
N THR A 184 -2.20 -20.10 6.41
CA THR A 184 -1.06 -19.20 6.22
C THR A 184 -0.96 -18.69 4.80
N ALA A 185 -0.29 -17.57 4.60
CA ALA A 185 0.16 -17.09 3.29
C ALA A 185 1.49 -16.33 3.39
N ASN A 186 2.23 -16.31 2.28
CA ASN A 186 3.39 -15.44 2.11
C ASN A 186 3.01 -14.23 1.25
N LEU A 187 3.39 -13.03 1.70
CA LEU A 187 3.23 -11.81 0.92
C LEU A 187 4.52 -11.57 0.12
N GLU A 188 4.39 -11.58 -1.21
CA GLU A 188 5.54 -11.58 -2.10
C GLU A 188 5.50 -10.42 -3.09
N ARG A 189 6.69 -9.96 -3.53
CA ARG A 189 6.85 -8.95 -4.57
C ARG A 189 6.07 -7.67 -4.31
N ILE A 190 6.10 -7.20 -3.06
CA ILE A 190 5.43 -5.98 -2.63
C ILE A 190 6.22 -4.79 -3.14
N MET A 191 5.65 -4.02 -4.05
CA MET A 191 6.30 -2.85 -4.62
C MET A 191 5.34 -1.73 -4.94
N THR A 192 5.85 -0.50 -4.89
CA THR A 192 5.13 0.72 -5.26
C THR A 192 6.00 1.55 -6.20
N ASP A 193 5.36 2.43 -6.95
CA ASP A 193 6.03 3.37 -7.84
C ASP A 193 7.18 4.09 -7.12
N PRO A 194 8.44 3.92 -7.57
CA PRO A 194 9.60 4.53 -6.91
C PRO A 194 9.62 6.05 -7.04
N GLY A 195 8.95 6.62 -8.04
CA GLY A 195 8.80 8.07 -8.23
C GLY A 195 7.84 8.73 -7.26
N ARG A 196 7.04 7.93 -6.53
CA ARG A 196 6.02 8.42 -5.59
C ARG A 196 6.32 8.01 -4.13
N ARG A 197 7.59 7.99 -3.74
CA ARG A 197 7.99 7.70 -2.36
C ARG A 197 7.47 8.76 -1.39
N GLY A 198 7.10 8.35 -0.19
CA GLY A 198 6.59 9.26 0.86
C GLY A 198 5.07 9.53 0.79
N THR A 199 4.38 9.09 -0.27
CA THR A 199 2.94 9.31 -0.50
C THR A 199 2.05 8.21 0.11
N ASN A 200 2.52 7.46 1.10
CA ASN A 200 1.76 6.44 1.83
C ASN A 200 1.32 5.20 1.01
N HIS A 201 1.65 5.10 -0.28
CA HIS A 201 1.19 3.99 -1.14
C HIS A 201 1.60 2.61 -0.63
N GLY A 202 2.78 2.50 0.02
CA GLY A 202 3.20 1.25 0.66
C GLY A 202 2.23 0.79 1.76
N ALA A 203 1.73 1.72 2.58
CA ALA A 203 0.74 1.44 3.62
C ALA A 203 -0.60 0.99 3.02
N LEU A 204 -1.06 1.69 1.99
CA LEU A 204 -2.32 1.39 1.31
C LEU A 204 -2.26 0.01 0.64
N LEU A 205 -1.13 -0.32 0.00
CA LEU A 205 -0.91 -1.64 -0.59
C LEU A 205 -0.87 -2.75 0.47
N MET A 206 -0.20 -2.53 1.61
CA MET A 206 -0.20 -3.48 2.73
C MET A 206 -1.61 -3.73 3.25
N ALA A 207 -2.42 -2.67 3.43
CA ALA A 207 -3.83 -2.81 3.84
C ALA A 207 -4.62 -3.70 2.86
N GLY A 208 -4.43 -3.50 1.56
CA GLY A 208 -5.02 -4.33 0.51
C GLY A 208 -4.56 -5.79 0.55
N LEU A 209 -3.28 -6.04 0.78
CA LEU A 209 -2.72 -7.40 0.91
C LEU A 209 -3.29 -8.13 2.13
N HIS A 210 -3.41 -7.44 3.28
CA HIS A 210 -4.03 -8.03 4.48
C HIS A 210 -5.50 -8.34 4.25
N ARG A 211 -6.25 -7.44 3.60
CA ARG A 211 -7.64 -7.70 3.22
C ARG A 211 -7.75 -8.92 2.33
N ALA A 212 -6.94 -8.99 1.26
CA ALA A 212 -6.94 -10.13 0.33
C ALA A 212 -6.62 -11.47 1.03
N ALA A 213 -5.70 -11.44 1.99
CA ALA A 213 -5.36 -12.62 2.79
C ALA A 213 -6.53 -13.05 3.69
N ARG A 214 -7.19 -12.12 4.42
CA ARG A 214 -8.37 -12.43 5.25
C ARG A 214 -9.54 -12.97 4.42
N GLU A 215 -9.82 -12.36 3.27
CA GLU A 215 -10.86 -12.85 2.35
C GLU A 215 -10.57 -14.26 1.81
N ALA A 216 -9.30 -14.69 1.85
CA ALA A 216 -8.88 -16.05 1.54
C ALA A 216 -8.91 -17.02 2.74
N GLY A 217 -9.35 -16.55 3.93
CA GLY A 217 -9.35 -17.35 5.16
C GLY A 217 -7.96 -17.53 5.77
N VAL A 218 -7.02 -16.64 5.48
CA VAL A 218 -5.66 -16.65 6.05
C VAL A 218 -5.67 -15.96 7.42
N GLU A 219 -5.05 -16.60 8.41
CA GLU A 219 -4.94 -16.12 9.79
C GLU A 219 -3.52 -15.62 10.11
N LEU A 220 -2.51 -16.12 9.39
CA LEU A 220 -1.11 -15.80 9.60
C LEU A 220 -0.45 -15.46 8.26
N VAL A 221 0.12 -14.28 8.16
CA VAL A 221 0.92 -13.88 6.99
C VAL A 221 2.40 -13.80 7.34
N THR A 222 3.25 -14.22 6.40
CA THR A 222 4.69 -14.05 6.45
C THR A 222 5.15 -13.20 5.26
N LEU A 223 6.30 -12.62 5.40
CA LEU A 223 7.05 -11.99 4.30
C LEU A 223 8.54 -12.07 4.61
N ASP A 224 9.36 -11.93 3.58
CA ASP A 224 10.79 -11.79 3.72
C ASP A 224 11.30 -10.51 3.04
N TYR A 225 12.38 -9.98 3.57
CA TYR A 225 13.04 -8.83 2.97
C TYR A 225 14.56 -8.88 3.16
N ARG A 226 15.26 -8.16 2.29
CA ARG A 226 16.70 -7.98 2.35
C ARG A 226 17.07 -7.02 3.48
N GLY A 227 17.92 -7.44 4.40
CA GLY A 227 18.44 -6.63 5.49
C GLY A 227 19.18 -5.37 5.02
N GLY A 228 19.25 -4.35 5.87
CA GLY A 228 19.92 -3.07 5.58
C GLY A 228 19.11 -2.10 4.70
N THR A 229 17.82 -2.34 4.47
CA THR A 229 16.95 -1.52 3.62
C THR A 229 16.02 -0.58 4.39
N GLY A 230 15.98 -0.65 5.73
CA GLY A 230 14.98 0.09 6.55
C GLY A 230 13.56 -0.51 6.52
N LEU A 231 13.33 -1.58 5.75
CA LEU A 231 12.00 -2.20 5.62
C LEU A 231 11.52 -2.86 6.92
N GLY A 232 12.42 -3.27 7.81
CA GLY A 232 12.05 -3.82 9.12
C GLY A 232 11.19 -2.87 9.93
N GLU A 233 11.59 -1.60 10.04
CA GLU A 233 10.81 -0.58 10.74
C GLU A 233 9.47 -0.31 10.05
N PHE A 234 9.46 -0.35 8.72
CA PHE A 234 8.22 -0.22 7.95
C PHE A 234 7.25 -1.33 8.32
N TYR A 235 7.64 -2.61 8.25
CA TYR A 235 6.75 -3.73 8.53
C TYR A 235 6.35 -3.82 10.01
N THR A 236 7.25 -3.47 10.94
CA THR A 236 6.93 -3.42 12.38
C THR A 236 5.77 -2.47 12.68
N ARG A 237 5.69 -1.32 11.98
CA ARG A 237 4.55 -0.38 12.11
C ARG A 237 3.21 -0.98 11.69
N TYR A 238 3.23 -2.05 10.88
CA TYR A 238 2.02 -2.80 10.47
C TYR A 238 1.82 -4.09 11.27
N GLY A 239 2.46 -4.21 12.44
CA GLY A 239 2.25 -5.31 13.38
C GLY A 239 3.03 -6.58 13.05
N TYR A 240 4.02 -6.51 12.15
CA TYR A 240 4.92 -7.63 11.90
C TYR A 240 6.01 -7.72 12.97
N THR A 241 6.38 -8.94 13.32
CA THR A 241 7.54 -9.25 14.17
C THR A 241 8.55 -10.08 13.40
N GLU A 242 9.85 -9.86 13.63
CA GLU A 242 10.90 -10.73 13.09
C GLU A 242 10.81 -12.10 13.76
N VAL A 243 10.70 -13.14 12.94
CA VAL A 243 10.58 -14.54 13.40
C VAL A 243 11.75 -15.39 12.95
N GLY A 244 12.61 -14.87 12.08
CA GLY A 244 13.80 -15.56 11.61
C GLY A 244 14.73 -14.67 10.83
N ARG A 245 16.01 -15.07 10.78
CA ARG A 245 17.05 -14.37 10.03
C ARG A 245 18.07 -15.36 9.51
N VAL A 246 18.45 -15.21 8.23
CA VAL A 246 19.53 -15.97 7.58
C VAL A 246 20.68 -15.00 7.30
N PRO A 247 21.76 -15.04 8.10
CA PRO A 247 22.91 -14.17 7.89
C PRO A 247 23.52 -14.40 6.50
N GLY A 248 23.75 -13.31 5.75
CA GLY A 248 24.31 -13.38 4.39
C GLY A 248 23.44 -14.13 3.38
N GLY A 249 22.16 -14.36 3.67
CA GLY A 249 21.26 -15.17 2.84
C GLY A 249 20.86 -14.56 1.50
N VAL A 250 21.15 -13.26 1.27
CA VAL A 250 20.81 -12.54 0.04
C VAL A 250 22.06 -11.90 -0.56
N ARG A 251 22.50 -12.39 -1.71
CA ARG A 251 23.63 -11.78 -2.45
C ARG A 251 23.12 -10.70 -3.37
N VAL A 252 23.56 -9.46 -3.16
CA VAL A 252 23.20 -8.29 -3.99
C VAL A 252 24.23 -8.08 -5.10
N ALA A 253 25.50 -8.26 -4.77
CA ALA A 253 26.63 -8.18 -5.67
C ALA A 253 27.77 -9.08 -5.14
N PRO A 254 28.82 -9.36 -5.93
CA PRO A 254 30.00 -10.04 -5.42
C PRO A 254 30.59 -9.28 -4.20
N GLY A 255 30.63 -9.96 -3.03
CA GLY A 255 31.10 -9.37 -1.79
C GLY A 255 30.08 -8.52 -1.01
N ASP A 256 28.84 -8.36 -1.50
CA ASP A 256 27.75 -7.70 -0.78
C ASP A 256 26.64 -8.71 -0.47
N ASP A 257 26.85 -9.49 0.57
CA ASP A 257 25.88 -10.45 1.11
C ASP A 257 25.12 -9.79 2.28
N ARG A 258 23.80 -9.81 2.19
CA ARG A 258 22.87 -9.22 3.16
C ARG A 258 22.06 -10.30 3.85
N ASP A 259 21.59 -10.01 5.05
CA ASP A 259 20.69 -10.93 5.74
C ASP A 259 19.36 -11.07 5.02
N GLY A 260 18.84 -12.29 4.95
CA GLY A 260 17.44 -12.56 4.66
C GLY A 260 16.65 -12.52 5.97
N VAL A 261 15.71 -11.58 6.10
CA VAL A 261 14.91 -11.39 7.32
C VAL A 261 13.49 -11.84 7.07
N ILE A 262 12.97 -12.71 7.93
CA ILE A 262 11.61 -13.25 7.86
C ILE A 262 10.77 -12.59 8.95
N MET A 263 9.62 -12.06 8.56
CA MET A 263 8.66 -11.45 9.48
C MET A 263 7.30 -12.13 9.38
N ALA A 264 6.56 -12.13 10.49
CA ALA A 264 5.21 -12.69 10.56
C ALA A 264 4.24 -11.73 11.26
N ARG A 265 2.96 -11.84 10.88
CA ARG A 265 1.84 -11.12 11.49
C ARG A 265 0.60 -12.02 11.51
N SER A 266 -0.09 -12.12 12.68
CA SER A 266 -1.47 -12.62 12.75
C SER A 266 -2.45 -11.55 12.23
N LEU A 267 -3.45 -11.98 11.45
CA LEU A 267 -4.44 -11.10 10.80
C LEU A 267 -5.72 -10.94 11.61
#